data_40bedb7d07e61aa0e36db9a2c4dea2e7
#
_entry.id   40bedb7d07e61aa0e36db9a2c4dea2e7
#
_cell.length_a   1.000
_cell.length_b   1.000
_cell.length_c   1.000
_cell.angle_alpha   90.00
_cell.angle_beta   90.00
_cell.angle_gamma   90.00
#
_symmetry.space_group_name_H-M   'P 1'
#
loop_
_entity.id
_entity.type
_entity.pdbx_description
1 polymer ?
#
loop_
_entity_poly.entity_id
_entity_poly.type
_entity_poly.pdbx_seq_one_letter_code
_entity_poly.pdbx_strand_id
1 'polypeptide(L)'
;PGGMAAALIVQERARTLGYDQVIVLSVLVLTTQALIGCPVAAACIRREAKRLRTLPGDTQAATAEQSRPRRWKDVQYGALLRLYIAAWAASRLEMLTGVSRYVLALLIGLALASVGFLAKGEMARTKSDGFLFYLLMSSVIAGFGSAKPEMFGQMLPILVLTLAASTAGAILASTLTGRLLGISIPMSMALGMNVMVGFPMNMLISQEIIEGLTEDAAERQRLMNEIAAKMVLGGMVTTTFLATLAAGLLAPLMH
;
A
#
# COMPACT_ATOMS: atom_id res chain seq x y z
N PRO A 1 8.95 -1.85 -6.83
CA PRO A 1 8.33 -1.43 -5.58
C PRO A 1 6.85 -1.73 -5.57
N GLY A 2 6.28 -1.82 -4.38
CA GLY A 2 4.88 -2.19 -4.17
C GLY A 2 4.64 -2.67 -2.75
N GLY A 3 3.41 -3.14 -2.50
CA GLY A 3 3.05 -3.72 -1.21
C GLY A 3 3.58 -5.14 -1.02
N MET A 4 3.45 -5.64 0.21
CA MET A 4 3.89 -6.99 0.59
C MET A 4 3.24 -8.10 -0.24
N ALA A 5 1.95 -7.94 -0.60
CA ALA A 5 1.26 -8.91 -1.45
C ALA A 5 1.90 -9.03 -2.84
N ALA A 6 2.29 -7.90 -3.46
CA ALA A 6 2.99 -7.91 -4.73
C ALA A 6 4.36 -8.61 -4.63
N ALA A 7 5.11 -8.36 -3.54
CA ALA A 7 6.39 -9.03 -3.31
C ALA A 7 6.21 -10.55 -3.16
N LEU A 8 5.20 -11.01 -2.45
CA LEU A 8 4.92 -12.44 -2.29
C LEU A 8 4.54 -13.12 -3.61
N ILE A 9 3.78 -12.46 -4.49
CA ILE A 9 3.46 -12.97 -5.84
C ILE A 9 4.74 -13.19 -6.65
N VAL A 10 5.63 -12.19 -6.66
CA VAL A 10 6.91 -12.27 -7.38
C VAL A 10 7.81 -13.35 -6.79
N GLN A 11 7.91 -13.44 -5.46
CA GLN A 11 8.71 -14.46 -4.78
C GLN A 11 8.19 -15.88 -5.04
N GLU A 12 6.87 -16.07 -5.02
CA GLU A 12 6.26 -17.37 -5.29
C GLU A 12 6.57 -17.84 -6.72
N ARG A 13 6.43 -16.96 -7.70
CA ARG A 13 6.78 -17.26 -9.09
C ARG A 13 8.29 -17.51 -9.27
N ALA A 14 9.12 -16.68 -8.67
CA ALA A 14 10.57 -16.84 -8.71
C ALA A 14 11.03 -18.17 -8.09
N ARG A 15 10.40 -18.62 -7.00
CA ARG A 15 10.67 -19.94 -6.40
C ARG A 15 10.34 -21.09 -7.35
N THR A 16 9.22 -21.02 -8.06
CA THR A 16 8.85 -22.09 -9.03
C THR A 16 9.81 -22.17 -10.20
N LEU A 17 10.49 -21.07 -10.52
CA LEU A 17 11.48 -20.97 -11.61
C LEU A 17 12.93 -21.18 -11.15
N GLY A 18 13.18 -21.28 -9.83
CA GLY A 18 14.52 -21.40 -9.27
C GLY A 18 15.33 -20.09 -9.30
N TYR A 19 14.69 -18.93 -9.36
CA TYR A 19 15.35 -17.62 -9.45
C TYR A 19 15.57 -16.99 -8.07
N ASP A 20 16.50 -17.54 -7.30
CA ASP A 20 16.82 -17.06 -5.94
C ASP A 20 17.22 -15.59 -5.92
N GLN A 21 17.92 -15.10 -6.94
CA GLN A 21 18.30 -13.70 -7.08
C GLN A 21 17.09 -12.76 -7.12
N VAL A 22 16.00 -13.13 -7.79
CA VAL A 22 14.78 -12.35 -7.86
C VAL A 22 14.06 -12.33 -6.53
N ILE A 23 14.10 -13.44 -5.78
CA ILE A 23 13.55 -13.52 -4.43
C ILE A 23 14.27 -12.52 -3.52
N VAL A 24 15.60 -12.59 -3.47
CA VAL A 24 16.43 -11.69 -2.65
C VAL A 24 16.24 -10.23 -3.07
N LEU A 25 16.25 -9.94 -4.37
CA LEU A 25 16.02 -8.59 -4.89
C LEU A 25 14.64 -8.05 -4.46
N SER A 26 13.60 -8.87 -4.52
CA SER A 26 12.25 -8.43 -4.12
C SER A 26 12.17 -8.03 -2.64
N VAL A 27 12.86 -8.78 -1.76
CA VAL A 27 12.96 -8.44 -0.34
C VAL A 27 13.78 -7.17 -0.13
N LEU A 28 14.93 -7.05 -0.80
CA LEU A 28 15.76 -5.84 -0.73
C LEU A 28 14.99 -4.60 -1.18
N VAL A 29 14.28 -4.68 -2.30
CA VAL A 29 13.43 -3.57 -2.78
C VAL A 29 12.38 -3.21 -1.73
N LEU A 30 11.66 -4.19 -1.19
CA LEU A 30 10.58 -3.95 -0.22
C LEU A 30 11.09 -3.29 1.06
N THR A 31 12.26 -3.71 1.55
CA THR A 31 12.83 -3.19 2.81
C THR A 31 13.50 -1.82 2.63
N THR A 32 14.06 -1.54 1.45
CA THR A 32 14.82 -0.31 1.21
C THR A 32 14.02 0.79 0.50
N GLN A 33 12.92 0.47 -0.17
CA GLN A 33 12.12 1.45 -0.91
C GLN A 33 11.64 2.64 -0.04
N ALA A 34 11.36 2.41 1.23
CA ALA A 34 10.93 3.45 2.16
C ALA A 34 12.01 4.50 2.41
N LEU A 35 13.30 4.13 2.32
CA LEU A 35 14.42 5.08 2.49
C LEU A 35 14.38 6.21 1.44
N ILE A 36 13.87 5.92 0.25
CA ILE A 36 13.70 6.92 -0.82
C ILE A 36 12.27 7.48 -0.78
N GLY A 37 11.28 6.60 -0.62
CA GLY A 37 9.87 6.97 -0.67
C GLY A 37 9.47 7.96 0.43
N CYS A 38 9.90 7.74 1.67
CA CYS A 38 9.51 8.60 2.80
C CYS A 38 10.03 10.04 2.68
N PRO A 39 11.32 10.30 2.39
CA PRO A 39 11.79 11.68 2.23
C PRO A 39 11.12 12.42 1.08
N VAL A 40 10.91 11.74 -0.06
CA VAL A 40 10.25 12.34 -1.23
C VAL A 40 8.78 12.64 -0.93
N ALA A 41 8.06 11.69 -0.35
CA ALA A 41 6.67 11.89 0.08
C ALA A 41 6.56 13.04 1.08
N ALA A 42 7.43 13.08 2.09
CA ALA A 42 7.47 14.12 3.10
C ALA A 42 7.68 15.52 2.49
N ALA A 43 8.62 15.64 1.55
CA ALA A 43 8.87 16.91 0.85
C ALA A 43 7.65 17.35 0.03
N CYS A 44 6.98 16.42 -0.64
CA CYS A 44 5.78 16.71 -1.43
C CYS A 44 4.59 17.09 -0.53
N ILE A 45 4.34 16.36 0.56
CA ILE A 45 3.28 16.66 1.53
C ILE A 45 3.51 18.04 2.16
N ARG A 46 4.76 18.35 2.54
CA ARG A 46 5.10 19.67 3.11
C ARG A 46 4.85 20.81 2.12
N ARG A 47 5.16 20.61 0.83
CA ARG A 47 4.86 21.59 -0.23
C ARG A 47 3.37 21.77 -0.42
N GLU A 48 2.61 20.69 -0.42
CA GLU A 48 1.15 20.73 -0.54
C GLU A 48 0.50 21.42 0.65
N ALA A 49 0.90 21.09 1.87
CA ALA A 49 0.40 21.73 3.08
C ALA A 49 0.64 23.24 3.08
N LYS A 50 1.85 23.68 2.68
CA LYS A 50 2.15 25.12 2.52
C LYS A 50 1.27 25.77 1.46
N ARG A 51 1.02 25.11 0.34
CA ARG A 51 0.11 25.59 -0.71
C ARG A 51 -1.32 25.76 -0.21
N LEU A 52 -1.83 24.77 0.52
CA LEU A 52 -3.18 24.81 1.07
C LEU A 52 -3.37 25.93 2.12
N ARG A 53 -2.31 26.25 2.86
CA ARG A 53 -2.33 27.38 3.82
C ARG A 53 -2.51 28.73 3.15
N THR A 54 -2.02 28.91 1.92
CA THR A 54 -2.16 30.18 1.18
C THR A 54 -3.52 30.33 0.48
N LEU A 55 -4.30 29.25 0.40
CA LEU A 55 -5.62 29.28 -0.21
C LEU A 55 -6.69 29.65 0.84
N PRO A 56 -7.66 30.54 0.47
CA PRO A 56 -8.79 30.81 1.34
C PRO A 56 -9.50 29.49 1.67
N GLY A 57 -9.71 29.22 2.95
CA GLY A 57 -10.29 27.97 3.39
C GLY A 57 -11.77 27.92 3.18
N ASP A 58 -12.25 27.16 2.22
CA ASP A 58 -13.59 26.62 2.29
C ASP A 58 -13.60 25.56 3.39
N THR A 59 -14.29 25.90 4.48
CA THR A 59 -14.54 25.00 5.62
C THR A 59 -15.62 23.99 5.26
N GLN A 60 -15.49 23.34 4.11
CA GLN A 60 -16.25 22.11 3.88
C GLN A 60 -15.50 20.99 4.60
N ALA A 61 -15.88 20.79 5.86
CA ALA A 61 -15.63 19.54 6.54
C ALA A 61 -16.16 18.44 5.61
N ALA A 62 -15.24 17.77 4.89
CA ALA A 62 -15.54 16.47 4.34
C ALA A 62 -15.90 15.63 5.56
N THR A 63 -17.19 15.46 5.75
CA THR A 63 -17.75 14.57 6.75
C THR A 63 -17.08 13.24 6.50
N ALA A 64 -16.14 12.87 7.35
CA ALA A 64 -15.69 11.49 7.45
C ALA A 64 -17.00 10.71 7.59
N GLU A 65 -17.35 9.97 6.57
CA GLU A 65 -18.55 9.17 6.54
C GLU A 65 -18.42 8.19 7.69
N GLN A 66 -18.93 8.60 8.85
CA GLN A 66 -19.06 7.73 10.00
C GLN A 66 -19.93 6.59 9.51
N SER A 67 -19.29 5.49 9.16
CA SER A 67 -19.96 4.27 8.79
C SER A 67 -20.92 3.93 9.91
N ARG A 68 -22.23 4.12 9.65
CA ARG A 68 -23.31 3.75 10.56
C ARG A 68 -23.05 2.33 11.04
N PRO A 69 -23.06 2.07 12.34
CA PRO A 69 -22.87 0.72 12.85
C PRO A 69 -24.04 -0.14 12.35
N ARG A 70 -23.77 -0.98 11.35
CA ARG A 70 -24.73 -1.98 10.90
C ARG A 70 -24.77 -3.03 12.00
N ARG A 71 -25.95 -3.19 12.56
CA ARG A 71 -26.31 -3.97 13.74
C ARG A 71 -26.24 -5.47 13.45
N TRP A 72 -25.01 -6.01 13.34
CA TRP A 72 -24.74 -7.43 13.45
C TRP A 72 -23.98 -7.63 14.75
N LYS A 73 -24.45 -8.52 15.62
CA LYS A 73 -23.82 -8.84 16.90
C LYS A 73 -22.35 -9.16 16.66
N ASP A 74 -21.47 -8.29 17.11
CA ASP A 74 -20.03 -8.35 16.93
C ASP A 74 -19.45 -9.50 17.75
N VAL A 75 -19.46 -10.70 17.18
CA VAL A 75 -18.59 -11.76 17.66
C VAL A 75 -17.23 -11.51 17.01
N GLN A 76 -16.27 -11.10 17.81
CA GLN A 76 -14.89 -10.80 17.39
C GLN A 76 -14.28 -11.90 16.51
N TYR A 77 -14.58 -13.16 16.83
CA TYR A 77 -14.16 -14.33 16.06
C TYR A 77 -14.90 -14.50 14.72
N GLY A 78 -16.10 -13.98 14.58
CA GLY A 78 -16.86 -14.04 13.33
C GLY A 78 -16.22 -13.23 12.21
N ALA A 79 -15.54 -12.12 12.53
CA ALA A 79 -14.79 -11.32 11.58
C ALA A 79 -13.58 -12.09 11.02
N LEU A 80 -12.79 -12.74 11.87
CA LEU A 80 -11.67 -13.59 11.45
C LEU A 80 -12.13 -14.76 10.59
N LEU A 81 -13.25 -15.38 10.96
CA LEU A 81 -13.81 -16.50 10.19
C LEU A 81 -14.22 -16.07 8.78
N ARG A 82 -14.86 -14.88 8.62
CA ARG A 82 -15.22 -14.34 7.31
C ARG A 82 -13.98 -14.06 6.45
N LEU A 83 -12.93 -13.48 7.04
CA LEU A 83 -11.65 -13.24 6.34
C LEU A 83 -10.98 -14.57 5.96
N TYR A 84 -11.01 -15.56 6.84
CA TYR A 84 -10.47 -16.88 6.56
C TYR A 84 -11.22 -17.59 5.42
N ILE A 85 -12.56 -17.54 5.42
CA ILE A 85 -13.37 -18.12 4.33
C ILE A 85 -13.03 -17.44 2.99
N ALA A 86 -12.89 -16.12 2.96
CA ALA A 86 -12.51 -15.40 1.76
C ALA A 86 -11.11 -15.80 1.25
N ALA A 87 -10.14 -15.92 2.16
CA ALA A 87 -8.78 -16.36 1.83
C ALA A 87 -8.74 -17.83 1.36
N TRP A 88 -9.51 -18.71 2.02
CA TRP A 88 -9.65 -20.12 1.62
C TRP A 88 -10.27 -20.25 0.23
N ALA A 89 -11.34 -19.50 -0.05
CA ALA A 89 -11.97 -19.48 -1.37
C ALA A 89 -10.99 -19.01 -2.46
N ALA A 90 -10.19 -17.97 -2.18
CA ALA A 90 -9.15 -17.50 -3.10
C ALA A 90 -8.12 -18.59 -3.41
N SER A 91 -7.67 -19.33 -2.38
CA SER A 91 -6.71 -20.43 -2.55
C SER A 91 -7.30 -21.60 -3.37
N ARG A 92 -8.61 -21.88 -3.23
CA ARG A 92 -9.27 -22.91 -4.04
C ARG A 92 -9.45 -22.48 -5.49
N LEU A 93 -9.82 -21.22 -5.72
CA LEU A 93 -9.92 -20.67 -7.07
C LEU A 93 -8.58 -20.62 -7.80
N GLU A 94 -7.47 -20.37 -7.10
CA GLU A 94 -6.13 -20.44 -7.70
C GLU A 94 -5.86 -21.78 -8.35
N MET A 95 -6.22 -22.89 -7.70
CA MET A 95 -6.04 -24.24 -8.24
C MET A 95 -6.87 -24.50 -9.51
N LEU A 96 -7.98 -23.78 -9.69
CA LEU A 96 -8.88 -23.94 -10.83
C LEU A 96 -8.55 -22.99 -11.98
N THR A 97 -8.11 -21.77 -11.67
CA THR A 97 -7.94 -20.68 -12.64
C THR A 97 -6.48 -20.40 -13.01
N GLY A 98 -5.53 -20.87 -12.20
CA GLY A 98 -4.10 -20.52 -12.32
C GLY A 98 -3.79 -19.05 -11.99
N VAL A 99 -4.79 -18.26 -11.55
CA VAL A 99 -4.60 -16.87 -11.13
C VAL A 99 -4.12 -16.85 -9.69
N SER A 100 -3.11 -16.01 -9.39
CA SER A 100 -2.54 -15.91 -8.05
C SER A 100 -3.62 -15.69 -6.96
N ARG A 101 -3.54 -16.45 -5.88
CA ARG A 101 -4.43 -16.36 -4.70
C ARG A 101 -4.50 -14.96 -4.11
N TYR A 102 -3.44 -14.16 -4.21
CA TYR A 102 -3.41 -12.79 -3.69
C TYR A 102 -4.29 -11.86 -4.52
N VAL A 103 -4.29 -12.02 -5.85
CA VAL A 103 -5.19 -11.28 -6.76
C VAL A 103 -6.64 -11.72 -6.52
N LEU A 104 -6.87 -13.01 -6.44
CA LEU A 104 -8.20 -13.57 -6.18
C LEU A 104 -8.73 -13.12 -4.81
N ALA A 105 -7.91 -13.15 -3.76
CA ALA A 105 -8.28 -12.68 -2.43
C ALA A 105 -8.65 -11.18 -2.44
N LEU A 106 -7.93 -10.37 -3.20
CA LEU A 106 -8.22 -8.95 -3.38
C LEU A 106 -9.59 -8.74 -4.05
N LEU A 107 -9.85 -9.45 -5.16
CA LEU A 107 -11.10 -9.35 -5.91
C LEU A 107 -12.29 -9.88 -5.09
N ILE A 108 -12.14 -11.04 -4.45
CA ILE A 108 -13.16 -11.63 -3.57
C ILE A 108 -13.42 -10.71 -2.38
N GLY A 109 -12.38 -10.18 -1.76
CA GLY A 109 -12.49 -9.24 -0.65
C GLY A 109 -13.27 -7.98 -1.05
N LEU A 110 -13.00 -7.42 -2.22
CA LEU A 110 -13.72 -6.26 -2.76
C LEU A 110 -15.19 -6.60 -3.05
N ALA A 111 -15.45 -7.75 -3.67
CA ALA A 111 -16.81 -8.21 -3.95
C ALA A 111 -17.60 -8.45 -2.66
N LEU A 112 -17.03 -9.12 -1.66
CA LEU A 112 -17.67 -9.37 -0.37
C LEU A 112 -17.89 -8.08 0.43
N ALA A 113 -16.99 -7.10 0.30
CA ALA A 113 -17.16 -5.77 0.90
C ALA A 113 -18.28 -4.99 0.21
N SER A 114 -18.41 -5.07 -1.12
CA SER A 114 -19.47 -4.38 -1.87
C SER A 114 -20.86 -4.93 -1.54
N VAL A 115 -21.00 -6.23 -1.32
CA VAL A 115 -22.24 -6.88 -0.88
C VAL A 115 -22.52 -6.66 0.62
N GLY A 116 -21.54 -6.12 1.37
CA GLY A 116 -21.66 -5.85 2.80
C GLY A 116 -21.47 -7.08 3.70
N PHE A 117 -20.91 -8.17 3.17
CA PHE A 117 -20.53 -9.34 3.95
C PHE A 117 -19.29 -9.06 4.80
N LEU A 118 -18.32 -8.30 4.27
CA LEU A 118 -17.17 -7.78 5.01
C LEU A 118 -17.45 -6.32 5.39
N ALA A 119 -17.28 -6.00 6.66
CA ALA A 119 -17.43 -4.63 7.15
C ALA A 119 -16.16 -3.81 6.91
N LYS A 120 -16.30 -2.48 6.78
CA LYS A 120 -15.13 -1.58 6.76
C LYS A 120 -14.35 -1.71 8.08
N GLY A 121 -13.04 -1.96 7.97
CA GLY A 121 -12.18 -2.11 9.15
C GLY A 121 -12.35 -3.42 9.92
N GLU A 122 -12.78 -4.49 9.26
CA GLU A 122 -12.98 -5.82 9.85
C GLU A 122 -11.72 -6.29 10.63
N MET A 123 -10.52 -6.11 10.07
CA MET A 123 -9.26 -6.47 10.73
C MET A 123 -9.02 -5.68 12.02
N ALA A 124 -9.24 -4.37 12.01
CA ALA A 124 -9.06 -3.54 13.21
C ALA A 124 -10.04 -3.92 14.33
N ARG A 125 -11.25 -4.37 13.98
CA ARG A 125 -12.25 -4.86 14.94
C ARG A 125 -11.81 -6.12 15.67
N THR A 126 -11.05 -6.98 15.01
CA THR A 126 -10.55 -8.23 15.61
C THR A 126 -9.36 -8.01 16.54
N LYS A 127 -8.77 -6.77 16.55
CA LYS A 127 -7.51 -6.46 17.22
C LYS A 127 -6.36 -7.41 16.82
N SER A 128 -6.48 -8.03 15.65
CA SER A 128 -5.53 -9.02 15.13
C SER A 128 -4.68 -8.47 13.99
N ASP A 129 -4.89 -7.21 13.62
CA ASP A 129 -4.19 -6.52 12.54
C ASP A 129 -2.67 -6.53 12.75
N GLY A 130 -2.19 -6.23 13.95
CA GLY A 130 -0.77 -6.29 14.28
C GLY A 130 -0.18 -7.70 14.14
N PHE A 131 -0.88 -8.72 14.62
CA PHE A 131 -0.43 -10.11 14.50
C PHE A 131 -0.41 -10.58 13.04
N LEU A 132 -1.45 -10.30 12.28
CA LEU A 132 -1.52 -10.65 10.85
C LEU A 132 -0.45 -9.90 10.04
N PHE A 133 -0.19 -8.62 10.38
CA PHE A 133 0.89 -7.84 9.78
C PHE A 133 2.26 -8.45 10.10
N TYR A 134 2.49 -8.88 11.34
CA TYR A 134 3.71 -9.57 11.74
C TYR A 134 3.92 -10.87 10.95
N LEU A 135 2.89 -11.69 10.81
CA LEU A 135 2.95 -12.93 10.02
C LEU A 135 3.28 -12.64 8.55
N LEU A 136 2.65 -11.63 7.97
CA LEU A 136 2.88 -11.21 6.59
C LEU A 136 4.33 -10.73 6.40
N MET A 137 4.84 -9.89 7.31
CA MET A 137 6.24 -9.41 7.30
C MET A 137 7.22 -10.56 7.44
N SER A 138 6.98 -11.47 8.40
CA SER A 138 7.83 -12.65 8.59
C SER A 138 7.88 -13.51 7.33
N SER A 139 6.75 -13.68 6.64
CA SER A 139 6.69 -14.44 5.38
C SER A 139 7.50 -13.78 4.26
N VAL A 140 7.49 -12.46 4.17
CA VAL A 140 8.30 -11.72 3.18
C VAL A 140 9.79 -11.82 3.53
N ILE A 141 10.15 -11.60 4.79
CA ILE A 141 11.55 -11.64 5.26
C ILE A 141 12.14 -13.06 5.14
N ALA A 142 11.31 -14.10 5.27
CA ALA A 142 11.74 -15.48 5.04
C ALA A 142 12.37 -15.69 3.65
N GLY A 143 12.09 -14.80 2.68
CA GLY A 143 12.79 -14.77 1.39
C GLY A 143 14.31 -14.57 1.50
N PHE A 144 14.81 -13.95 2.59
CA PHE A 144 16.26 -13.86 2.85
C PHE A 144 16.89 -15.22 3.20
N GLY A 145 16.10 -16.23 3.55
CA GLY A 145 16.64 -17.57 3.85
C GLY A 145 17.39 -18.22 2.69
N SER A 146 17.13 -17.79 1.45
CA SER A 146 17.87 -18.22 0.25
C SER A 146 19.04 -17.29 -0.13
N ALA A 147 19.28 -16.20 0.64
CA ALA A 147 20.30 -15.22 0.30
C ALA A 147 21.68 -15.68 0.73
N LYS A 148 22.63 -15.62 -0.22
CA LYS A 148 24.06 -15.79 0.05
C LYS A 148 24.72 -14.41 0.16
N PRO A 149 25.76 -14.23 1.03
CA PRO A 149 26.39 -12.92 1.21
C PRO A 149 26.90 -12.29 -0.10
N GLU A 150 27.39 -13.11 -1.02
CA GLU A 150 27.92 -12.67 -2.32
C GLU A 150 26.82 -12.06 -3.21
N MET A 151 25.56 -12.49 -3.05
CA MET A 151 24.44 -11.99 -3.83
C MET A 151 24.13 -10.52 -3.52
N PHE A 152 24.38 -10.06 -2.29
CA PHE A 152 24.10 -8.67 -1.91
C PHE A 152 24.93 -7.68 -2.72
N GLY A 153 26.24 -7.94 -2.89
CA GLY A 153 27.11 -7.08 -3.70
C GLY A 153 26.67 -7.02 -5.17
N GLN A 154 26.29 -8.16 -5.72
CA GLN A 154 25.83 -8.26 -7.12
C GLN A 154 24.46 -7.61 -7.33
N MET A 155 23.57 -7.65 -6.32
CA MET A 155 22.23 -7.09 -6.40
C MET A 155 22.19 -5.57 -6.17
N LEU A 156 23.22 -4.98 -5.55
CA LEU A 156 23.21 -3.56 -5.21
C LEU A 156 23.02 -2.62 -6.42
N PRO A 157 23.74 -2.79 -7.55
CA PRO A 157 23.52 -1.95 -8.73
C PRO A 157 22.09 -2.09 -9.30
N ILE A 158 21.59 -3.33 -9.33
CA ILE A 158 20.22 -3.63 -9.82
C ILE A 158 19.18 -3.03 -8.88
N LEU A 159 19.40 -3.11 -7.57
CA LEU A 159 18.56 -2.49 -6.55
C LEU A 159 18.47 -0.98 -6.73
N VAL A 160 19.62 -0.31 -6.85
CA VAL A 160 19.67 1.15 -7.06
C VAL A 160 18.95 1.55 -8.35
N LEU A 161 19.22 0.84 -9.45
CA LEU A 161 18.55 1.09 -10.73
C LEU A 161 17.04 0.88 -10.63
N THR A 162 16.60 -0.20 -9.99
CA THR A 162 15.18 -0.50 -9.79
C THR A 162 14.49 0.56 -8.95
N LEU A 163 15.11 1.00 -7.87
CA LEU A 163 14.55 2.05 -7.01
C LEU A 163 14.50 3.40 -7.73
N ALA A 164 15.56 3.77 -8.47
CA ALA A 164 15.60 5.00 -9.25
C ALA A 164 14.55 5.02 -10.36
N ALA A 165 14.49 3.96 -11.17
CA ALA A 165 13.51 3.83 -12.24
C ALA A 165 12.07 3.84 -11.71
N SER A 166 11.83 3.15 -10.59
CA SER A 166 10.51 3.10 -9.96
C SER A 166 10.09 4.45 -9.38
N THR A 167 11.01 5.17 -8.74
CA THR A 167 10.75 6.51 -8.23
C THR A 167 10.42 7.48 -9.37
N ALA A 168 11.23 7.47 -10.43
CA ALA A 168 10.99 8.30 -11.61
C ALA A 168 9.65 7.95 -12.28
N GLY A 169 9.39 6.65 -12.49
CA GLY A 169 8.13 6.18 -13.07
C GLY A 169 6.90 6.56 -12.23
N ALA A 170 6.98 6.39 -10.90
CA ALA A 170 5.90 6.77 -10.00
C ALA A 170 5.63 8.29 -10.03
N ILE A 171 6.68 9.13 -10.02
CA ILE A 171 6.55 10.57 -10.12
C ILE A 171 5.93 10.99 -11.46
N LEU A 172 6.44 10.46 -12.57
CA LEU A 172 5.94 10.79 -13.90
C LEU A 172 4.48 10.37 -14.08
N ALA A 173 4.17 9.12 -13.80
CA ALA A 173 2.81 8.58 -13.95
C ALA A 173 1.81 9.32 -13.05
N SER A 174 2.15 9.53 -11.78
CA SER A 174 1.27 10.21 -10.83
C SER A 174 1.07 11.68 -11.18
N THR A 175 2.11 12.36 -11.65
CA THR A 175 2.01 13.76 -12.07
C THR A 175 1.15 13.91 -13.33
N LEU A 176 1.29 13.00 -14.30
CA LEU A 176 0.47 13.00 -15.50
C LEU A 176 -1.00 12.74 -15.17
N THR A 177 -1.26 11.67 -14.41
CA THR A 177 -2.62 11.32 -13.97
C THR A 177 -3.24 12.42 -13.10
N GLY A 178 -2.45 12.99 -12.19
CA GLY A 178 -2.91 14.06 -11.31
C GLY A 178 -3.31 15.32 -12.07
N ARG A 179 -2.55 15.68 -13.12
CA ARG A 179 -2.92 16.80 -14.01
C ARG A 179 -4.26 16.57 -14.69
N LEU A 180 -4.51 15.35 -15.17
CA LEU A 180 -5.78 14.98 -15.81
C LEU A 180 -6.97 15.05 -14.83
N LEU A 181 -6.71 14.77 -13.56
CA LEU A 181 -7.71 14.79 -12.49
C LEU A 181 -7.82 16.15 -11.78
N GLY A 182 -7.07 17.17 -12.19
CA GLY A 182 -7.08 18.48 -11.54
C GLY A 182 -6.43 18.51 -10.15
N ILE A 183 -5.61 17.50 -9.81
CA ILE A 183 -4.89 17.42 -8.55
C ILE A 183 -3.59 18.22 -8.65
N SER A 184 -3.23 18.92 -7.57
CA SER A 184 -1.96 19.68 -7.54
C SER A 184 -0.75 18.77 -7.76
N ILE A 185 0.30 19.29 -8.38
CA ILE A 185 1.53 18.54 -8.66
C ILE A 185 2.14 17.96 -7.37
N PRO A 186 2.31 18.73 -6.27
CA PRO A 186 2.87 18.16 -5.04
C PRO A 186 2.03 17.03 -4.47
N MET A 187 0.68 17.16 -4.49
CA MET A 187 -0.22 16.11 -4.01
C MET A 187 -0.16 14.88 -4.91
N SER A 188 -0.13 15.05 -6.23
CA SER A 188 0.01 13.96 -7.19
C SER A 188 1.30 13.17 -6.97
N MET A 189 2.42 13.85 -6.79
CA MET A 189 3.71 13.22 -6.50
C MET A 189 3.68 12.48 -5.15
N ALA A 190 3.08 13.07 -4.10
CA ALA A 190 2.93 12.43 -2.81
C ALA A 190 2.09 11.13 -2.92
N LEU A 191 0.99 11.17 -3.68
CA LEU A 191 0.15 10.00 -3.97
C LEU A 191 0.91 8.91 -4.74
N GLY A 192 1.76 9.30 -5.70
CA GLY A 192 2.61 8.36 -6.43
C GLY A 192 3.64 7.68 -5.53
N MET A 193 4.20 8.39 -4.56
CA MET A 193 5.16 7.84 -3.61
C MET A 193 4.53 6.82 -2.65
N ASN A 194 3.20 6.78 -2.51
CA ASN A 194 2.53 5.77 -1.71
C ASN A 194 2.90 4.34 -2.12
N VAL A 195 3.24 4.11 -3.40
CA VAL A 195 3.67 2.79 -3.86
C VAL A 195 4.94 2.30 -3.16
N MET A 196 5.77 3.23 -2.68
CA MET A 196 7.02 2.93 -1.97
C MET A 196 6.90 3.07 -0.45
N VAL A 197 5.97 3.89 0.03
CA VAL A 197 5.78 4.17 1.47
C VAL A 197 4.77 3.20 2.07
N GLY A 198 3.61 3.07 1.45
CA GLY A 198 2.53 2.20 1.91
C GLY A 198 1.80 2.71 3.16
N PHE A 199 0.70 2.00 3.49
CA PHE A 199 -0.02 2.21 4.75
C PHE A 199 0.60 1.30 5.84
N PRO A 200 0.73 1.74 7.11
CA PRO A 200 0.26 3.01 7.70
C PRO A 200 1.26 4.18 7.64
N MET A 201 2.44 3.99 7.10
CA MET A 201 3.53 4.97 7.14
C MET A 201 3.14 6.30 6.45
N ASN A 202 2.39 6.24 5.34
CA ASN A 202 1.90 7.44 4.64
C ASN A 202 1.00 8.31 5.52
N MET A 203 0.19 7.71 6.39
CA MET A 203 -0.64 8.43 7.36
C MET A 203 0.24 9.08 8.44
N LEU A 204 1.17 8.32 9.01
CA LEU A 204 2.07 8.81 10.06
C LEU A 204 2.91 9.99 9.58
N ILE A 205 3.51 9.91 8.38
CA ILE A 205 4.28 11.01 7.78
C ILE A 205 3.39 12.24 7.58
N SER A 206 2.15 12.04 7.12
CA SER A 206 1.22 13.15 6.91
C SER A 206 0.88 13.85 8.23
N GLN A 207 0.61 13.09 9.29
CA GLN A 207 0.33 13.61 10.62
C GLN A 207 1.52 14.40 11.18
N GLU A 208 2.70 13.81 11.20
CA GLU A 208 3.92 14.44 11.72
C GLU A 208 4.23 15.76 11.01
N ILE A 209 4.10 15.80 9.68
CA ILE A 209 4.34 17.03 8.91
C ILE A 209 3.31 18.09 9.22
N ILE A 210 2.03 17.74 9.32
CA ILE A 210 0.95 18.69 9.59
C ILE A 210 1.05 19.23 11.01
N GLU A 211 1.33 18.37 12.00
CA GLU A 211 1.54 18.77 13.39
C GLU A 211 2.75 19.69 13.56
N GLY A 212 3.83 19.47 12.80
CA GLY A 212 5.00 20.34 12.80
C GLY A 212 4.84 21.66 12.04
N LEU A 213 3.74 21.85 11.28
CA LEU A 213 3.50 23.06 10.49
C LEU A 213 2.56 24.07 11.16
N THR A 214 1.65 23.63 12.02
CA THR A 214 0.65 24.50 12.66
C THR A 214 0.26 24.03 14.04
N GLU A 215 0.16 24.99 14.97
CA GLU A 215 -0.37 24.78 16.33
C GLU A 215 -1.89 25.00 16.39
N ASP A 216 -2.47 25.66 15.39
CA ASP A 216 -3.91 25.87 15.31
C ASP A 216 -4.66 24.57 15.03
N ALA A 217 -5.53 24.20 15.96
CA ALA A 217 -6.30 22.96 15.89
C ALA A 217 -7.25 22.92 14.69
N ALA A 218 -7.86 24.04 14.31
CA ALA A 218 -8.78 24.12 13.19
C ALA A 218 -8.04 23.95 11.86
N GLU A 219 -6.91 24.64 11.71
CA GLU A 219 -6.05 24.50 10.52
C GLU A 219 -5.47 23.09 10.41
N ARG A 220 -5.03 22.52 11.53
CA ARG A 220 -4.54 21.12 11.58
C ARG A 220 -5.59 20.15 11.10
N GLN A 221 -6.81 20.25 11.61
CA GLN A 221 -7.92 19.38 11.21
C GLN A 221 -8.25 19.51 9.72
N ARG A 222 -8.23 20.73 9.18
CA ARG A 222 -8.42 20.99 7.75
C ARG A 222 -7.35 20.32 6.91
N LEU A 223 -6.07 20.51 7.23
CA LEU A 223 -4.95 19.90 6.50
C LEU A 223 -4.98 18.36 6.60
N MET A 224 -5.35 17.82 7.75
CA MET A 224 -5.53 16.37 7.93
C MET A 224 -6.63 15.83 7.01
N ASN A 225 -7.76 16.48 6.93
CA ASN A 225 -8.85 16.06 6.06
C ASN A 225 -8.47 16.14 4.57
N GLU A 226 -7.72 17.19 4.19
CA GLU A 226 -7.32 17.41 2.80
C GLU A 226 -6.15 16.52 2.34
N ILE A 227 -5.17 16.29 3.19
CA ILE A 227 -3.93 15.58 2.82
C ILE A 227 -3.98 14.14 3.30
N ALA A 228 -4.15 13.90 4.61
CA ALA A 228 -4.01 12.56 5.17
C ALA A 228 -5.09 11.62 4.64
N ALA A 229 -6.33 12.08 4.48
CA ALA A 229 -7.40 11.27 3.89
C ALA A 229 -7.07 10.84 2.44
N LYS A 230 -6.56 11.75 1.61
CA LYS A 230 -6.14 11.44 0.24
C LYS A 230 -4.94 10.49 0.22
N MET A 231 -3.97 10.67 1.13
CA MET A 231 -2.81 9.80 1.25
C MET A 231 -3.20 8.37 1.64
N VAL A 232 -4.12 8.20 2.59
CA VAL A 232 -4.61 6.87 3.00
C VAL A 232 -5.35 6.19 1.84
N LEU A 233 -6.29 6.88 1.20
CA LEU A 233 -7.04 6.33 0.06
C LEU A 233 -6.11 6.01 -1.11
N GLY A 234 -5.22 6.94 -1.47
CA GLY A 234 -4.24 6.74 -2.53
C GLY A 234 -3.30 5.57 -2.23
N GLY A 235 -2.84 5.43 -0.98
CA GLY A 235 -2.02 4.31 -0.55
C GLY A 235 -2.71 2.96 -0.70
N MET A 236 -3.97 2.86 -0.29
CA MET A 236 -4.75 1.63 -0.46
C MET A 236 -4.90 1.26 -1.94
N VAL A 237 -5.19 2.23 -2.81
CA VAL A 237 -5.36 1.98 -4.24
C VAL A 237 -4.04 1.61 -4.90
N THR A 238 -2.97 2.37 -4.67
CA THR A 238 -1.69 2.18 -5.37
C THR A 238 -0.91 1.00 -4.83
N THR A 239 -0.78 0.88 -3.51
CA THR A 239 0.09 -0.13 -2.87
C THR A 239 -0.58 -1.49 -2.78
N THR A 240 -1.89 -1.52 -2.53
CA THR A 240 -2.61 -2.79 -2.38
C THR A 240 -3.20 -3.23 -3.72
N PHE A 241 -4.07 -2.41 -4.31
CA PHE A 241 -4.81 -2.83 -5.50
C PHE A 241 -3.92 -2.87 -6.75
N LEU A 242 -3.37 -1.72 -7.16
CA LEU A 242 -2.62 -1.63 -8.42
C LEU A 242 -1.33 -2.45 -8.39
N ALA A 243 -0.57 -2.43 -7.29
CA ALA A 243 0.67 -3.19 -7.18
C ALA A 243 0.42 -4.70 -7.20
N THR A 244 -0.61 -5.18 -6.51
CA THR A 244 -0.97 -6.62 -6.49
C THR A 244 -1.46 -7.07 -7.86
N LEU A 245 -2.32 -6.27 -8.51
CA LEU A 245 -2.81 -6.57 -9.85
C LEU A 245 -1.66 -6.59 -10.88
N ALA A 246 -0.79 -5.58 -10.86
CA ALA A 246 0.37 -5.53 -11.73
C ALA A 246 1.31 -6.73 -11.53
N ALA A 247 1.61 -7.09 -10.27
CA ALA A 247 2.41 -8.26 -9.96
C ALA A 247 1.76 -9.55 -10.46
N GLY A 248 0.44 -9.71 -10.28
CA GLY A 248 -0.32 -10.86 -10.75
C GLY A 248 -0.34 -11.01 -12.27
N LEU A 249 -0.37 -9.90 -13.01
CA LEU A 249 -0.33 -9.89 -14.48
C LEU A 249 1.08 -10.09 -15.04
N LEU A 250 2.10 -9.56 -14.37
CA LEU A 250 3.49 -9.60 -14.85
C LEU A 250 4.25 -10.85 -14.39
N ALA A 251 3.96 -11.40 -13.22
CA ALA A 251 4.66 -12.58 -12.71
C ALA A 251 4.56 -13.81 -13.65
N PRO A 252 3.42 -14.11 -14.30
CA PRO A 252 3.35 -15.21 -15.28
C PRO A 252 4.24 -15.03 -16.50
N LEU A 253 4.65 -13.77 -16.83
CA LEU A 253 5.54 -13.47 -17.95
C LEU A 253 7.02 -13.75 -17.66
N MET A 254 7.34 -14.08 -16.41
CA MET A 254 8.68 -14.55 -16.04
C MET A 254 8.87 -15.99 -16.58
N HIS A 255 9.85 -16.15 -17.46
CA HIS A 255 10.22 -17.42 -18.11
C HIS A 255 11.63 -17.81 -17.72
#